data_334c48997c1783c39e3c294c520afa6a
#
_entry.id   334c48997c1783c39e3c294c520afa6a
#
_cell.length_a   1.000
_cell.length_b   1.000
_cell.length_c   1.000
_cell.angle_alpha   90.00
_cell.angle_beta   90.00
_cell.angle_gamma   90.00
#
_symmetry.space_group_name_H-M   'P 1'
#
loop_
_entity.id
_entity.type
_entity.pdbx_description
1 polymer ?
#
loop_
_entity_poly.entity_id
_entity_poly.type
_entity_poly.pdbx_seq_one_letter_code
_entity_poly.pdbx_strand_id
1 'polypeptide(L)'
;YNISNITGSNQNDILKGKSGNNSLYGGVGDDTIFSGTGNDYIDGGDGIDTVDYSEAIAAVNVDLGLETAQNIGGGMGQDTLISIENVIGSNFDDTFKSHFSRDNYFDGYGSGIAGDTVDYSGIPVDNVTQDFVRIDLSSKKGTIFIDGTQSATDTYKLIHNITGTAGNDTIIGDELNNTLRGEAGNDTLGGGAGNDYLDGGSGNNTVTYAYSSSSVEVDFKIGLGYVSAGDKDTLVNIQNAIGGSGQDVFKMASGNTANIIDGNSSSGNLVSYEHYTAGVSVDLGRTDSQEVVSGDFDTLKNIQNIKGGEVNDTFRTNFAVSNQFDGNSGNNTMDYSNANASQKIVVTLDGANFKDVIIGSGAVVDRVKNIQNIYGGAGNDSIYGDGNSNILD
;
A
#
# COMPACT_ATOMS: atom_id res chain seq x y z
N TYR A 1 -29.53 -30.45 35.34
CA TYR A 1 -28.45 -31.34 34.86
C TYR A 1 -27.48 -30.49 34.06
N ASN A 2 -26.22 -30.49 34.47
CA ASN A 2 -25.14 -29.91 33.66
C ASN A 2 -24.76 -31.00 32.62
N ILE A 3 -25.09 -30.75 31.36
CA ILE A 3 -24.51 -31.53 30.25
C ILE A 3 -23.20 -30.87 29.94
N SER A 4 -22.10 -31.57 30.17
CA SER A 4 -20.74 -31.06 29.87
C SER A 4 -20.19 -31.53 28.53
N ASN A 5 -20.81 -32.57 27.94
CA ASN A 5 -20.36 -33.14 26.66
C ASN A 5 -21.55 -33.28 25.70
N ILE A 6 -21.38 -32.79 24.49
CA ILE A 6 -22.36 -32.90 23.40
C ILE A 6 -21.64 -33.48 22.19
N THR A 7 -22.24 -34.44 21.53
CA THR A 7 -21.78 -34.97 20.25
C THR A 7 -22.93 -34.85 19.25
N GLY A 8 -22.63 -34.25 18.12
CA GLY A 8 -23.55 -34.14 16.99
C GLY A 8 -23.74 -35.45 16.24
N SER A 9 -24.24 -35.37 15.05
CA SER A 9 -24.60 -36.50 14.22
C SER A 9 -23.67 -36.63 12.99
N ASN A 10 -24.17 -37.21 11.89
CA ASN A 10 -23.49 -37.19 10.59
C ASN A 10 -24.16 -36.20 9.62
N GLN A 11 -24.77 -35.15 10.13
CA GLN A 11 -25.44 -34.09 9.39
C GLN A 11 -25.06 -32.75 10.02
N ASN A 12 -25.29 -31.67 9.30
CA ASN A 12 -25.03 -30.32 9.80
C ASN A 12 -25.83 -30.06 11.09
N ASP A 13 -25.13 -29.89 12.20
CA ASP A 13 -25.71 -29.72 13.54
C ASP A 13 -25.49 -28.29 14.09
N ILE A 14 -26.30 -27.90 15.05
CA ILE A 14 -26.08 -26.70 15.87
C ILE A 14 -25.89 -27.14 17.32
N LEU A 15 -24.68 -26.99 17.82
CA LEU A 15 -24.32 -27.36 19.19
C LEU A 15 -24.19 -26.12 20.05
N LYS A 16 -24.81 -26.15 21.23
CA LYS A 16 -24.68 -25.02 22.19
C LYS A 16 -24.16 -25.54 23.53
N GLY A 17 -22.96 -25.12 23.88
CA GLY A 17 -22.43 -25.19 25.22
C GLY A 17 -23.16 -24.25 26.18
N LYS A 18 -22.79 -24.29 27.45
CA LYS A 18 -23.30 -23.42 28.51
C LYS A 18 -22.14 -22.81 29.29
N SER A 19 -22.46 -22.23 30.43
CA SER A 19 -21.42 -21.82 31.37
C SER A 19 -20.71 -23.02 31.98
N GLY A 20 -19.38 -22.94 32.07
CA GLY A 20 -18.50 -24.00 32.54
C GLY A 20 -17.93 -24.86 31.41
N ASN A 21 -16.91 -25.63 31.70
CA ASN A 21 -16.12 -26.35 30.71
C ASN A 21 -16.94 -27.45 30.01
N ASN A 22 -17.05 -27.35 28.71
CA ASN A 22 -17.78 -28.27 27.85
C ASN A 22 -16.81 -29.04 26.93
N SER A 23 -17.26 -30.18 26.41
CA SER A 23 -16.63 -30.88 25.28
C SER A 23 -17.69 -31.03 24.19
N LEU A 24 -17.46 -30.36 23.07
CA LEU A 24 -18.42 -30.25 21.97
C LEU A 24 -17.78 -30.90 20.74
N TYR A 25 -18.43 -31.91 20.19
CA TYR A 25 -17.99 -32.66 19.01
C TYR A 25 -19.05 -32.52 17.92
N GLY A 26 -18.73 -31.88 16.79
CA GLY A 26 -19.66 -31.71 15.67
C GLY A 26 -19.97 -33.05 15.01
N GLY A 27 -18.98 -33.71 14.49
CA GLY A 27 -19.10 -35.06 13.89
C GLY A 27 -18.78 -35.07 12.42
N VAL A 28 -19.75 -35.39 11.58
CA VAL A 28 -19.65 -35.29 10.12
C VAL A 28 -20.70 -34.31 9.64
N GLY A 29 -20.31 -33.38 8.82
CA GLY A 29 -21.22 -32.32 8.31
C GLY A 29 -20.66 -30.94 8.63
N ASP A 30 -21.24 -29.91 8.06
CA ASP A 30 -20.84 -28.52 8.33
C ASP A 30 -21.59 -28.04 9.60
N ASP A 31 -20.89 -28.04 10.72
CA ASP A 31 -21.48 -27.83 12.03
C ASP A 31 -21.30 -26.39 12.51
N THR A 32 -22.23 -25.90 13.35
CA THR A 32 -22.09 -24.61 14.02
C THR A 32 -22.07 -24.81 15.53
N ILE A 33 -20.99 -24.36 16.17
CA ILE A 33 -20.72 -24.63 17.59
C ILE A 33 -20.59 -23.33 18.37
N PHE A 34 -21.51 -23.09 19.31
CA PHE A 34 -21.43 -22.05 20.32
C PHE A 34 -20.78 -22.63 21.57
N SER A 35 -19.58 -22.15 21.93
CA SER A 35 -18.85 -22.69 23.11
C SER A 35 -19.59 -22.44 24.43
N GLY A 36 -20.14 -21.25 24.57
CA GLY A 36 -20.59 -20.74 25.86
C GLY A 36 -19.45 -20.09 26.62
N THR A 37 -19.56 -19.98 27.94
CA THR A 37 -18.48 -19.43 28.79
C THR A 37 -17.80 -20.55 29.54
N GLY A 38 -16.47 -20.57 29.56
CA GLY A 38 -15.68 -21.59 30.25
C GLY A 38 -14.40 -21.92 29.49
N ASN A 39 -13.79 -23.02 29.83
CA ASN A 39 -12.65 -23.51 29.06
C ASN A 39 -13.12 -24.75 28.32
N ASP A 40 -13.43 -24.58 27.06
CA ASP A 40 -14.14 -25.54 26.26
C ASP A 40 -13.21 -26.30 25.31
N TYR A 41 -13.55 -27.54 25.05
CA TYR A 41 -12.92 -28.36 24.00
C TYR A 41 -13.92 -28.47 22.85
N ILE A 42 -13.57 -27.99 21.68
CA ILE A 42 -14.41 -27.91 20.49
C ILE A 42 -13.71 -28.65 19.38
N ASP A 43 -14.37 -29.65 18.82
CA ASP A 43 -13.89 -30.43 17.67
C ASP A 43 -15.00 -30.43 16.62
N GLY A 44 -14.77 -29.74 15.50
CA GLY A 44 -15.74 -29.70 14.40
C GLY A 44 -15.95 -31.07 13.78
N GLY A 45 -14.85 -31.76 13.47
CA GLY A 45 -14.87 -33.09 12.86
C GLY A 45 -14.60 -33.08 11.37
N ASP A 46 -15.39 -33.85 10.61
CA ASP A 46 -15.33 -33.87 9.15
C ASP A 46 -16.33 -32.88 8.56
N GLY A 47 -15.87 -31.86 7.87
CA GLY A 47 -16.76 -30.86 7.25
C GLY A 47 -16.13 -29.49 7.14
N ILE A 48 -16.97 -28.48 7.02
CA ILE A 48 -16.59 -27.06 7.11
C ILE A 48 -17.30 -26.50 8.35
N ASP A 49 -16.57 -26.45 9.45
CA ASP A 49 -17.16 -26.22 10.75
C ASP A 49 -16.96 -24.78 11.23
N THR A 50 -17.94 -24.25 11.95
CA THR A 50 -17.99 -22.88 12.43
C THR A 50 -18.02 -22.85 13.95
N VAL A 51 -17.09 -22.12 14.56
CA VAL A 51 -17.21 -21.67 15.94
C VAL A 51 -17.84 -20.27 15.98
N ASP A 52 -18.83 -20.10 16.84
CA ASP A 52 -19.61 -18.86 16.95
C ASP A 52 -19.45 -18.23 18.33
N TYR A 53 -18.80 -17.06 18.37
CA TYR A 53 -18.57 -16.23 19.56
C TYR A 53 -19.44 -14.97 19.59
N SER A 54 -20.51 -14.92 18.83
CA SER A 54 -21.40 -13.73 18.75
C SER A 54 -22.07 -13.35 20.09
N GLU A 55 -22.09 -14.28 21.06
CA GLU A 55 -22.58 -14.03 22.42
C GLU A 55 -21.52 -13.46 23.37
N ALA A 56 -20.26 -13.24 22.93
CA ALA A 56 -19.21 -12.67 23.74
C ALA A 56 -19.53 -11.21 24.14
N ILE A 57 -19.10 -10.81 25.34
CA ILE A 57 -19.41 -9.50 25.92
C ILE A 57 -18.28 -8.47 25.77
N ALA A 58 -17.21 -8.84 25.09
CA ALA A 58 -16.08 -8.01 24.67
C ALA A 58 -15.39 -8.69 23.50
N ALA A 59 -14.38 -8.04 22.92
CA ALA A 59 -13.59 -8.53 21.82
C ALA A 59 -13.04 -9.96 22.03
N VAL A 60 -13.04 -10.77 20.96
CA VAL A 60 -12.47 -12.10 20.97
C VAL A 60 -11.18 -12.15 20.13
N ASN A 61 -10.34 -13.11 20.45
CA ASN A 61 -9.08 -13.36 19.75
C ASN A 61 -9.00 -14.86 19.46
N VAL A 62 -9.09 -15.24 18.19
CA VAL A 62 -9.19 -16.63 17.77
C VAL A 62 -8.08 -16.96 16.78
N ASP A 63 -7.27 -17.95 17.11
CA ASP A 63 -6.20 -18.45 16.26
C ASP A 63 -6.55 -19.85 15.76
N LEU A 64 -6.92 -19.97 14.49
CA LEU A 64 -7.25 -21.25 13.85
C LEU A 64 -6.02 -22.12 13.56
N GLY A 65 -4.82 -21.53 13.58
CA GLY A 65 -3.56 -22.26 13.48
C GLY A 65 -3.16 -23.00 14.77
N LEU A 66 -3.88 -22.77 15.87
CA LEU A 66 -3.50 -23.24 17.19
C LEU A 66 -4.46 -24.33 17.72
N GLU A 67 -4.03 -25.61 17.69
CA GLU A 67 -4.81 -26.75 18.18
C GLU A 67 -4.62 -27.03 19.67
N THR A 68 -4.22 -26.04 20.44
CA THR A 68 -4.07 -26.10 21.90
C THR A 68 -4.94 -25.03 22.57
N ALA A 69 -5.12 -25.13 23.89
CA ALA A 69 -5.92 -24.17 24.61
C ALA A 69 -5.42 -22.73 24.42
N GLN A 70 -6.29 -21.84 23.95
CA GLN A 70 -6.04 -20.45 23.68
C GLN A 70 -7.02 -19.54 24.44
N ASN A 71 -6.57 -18.35 24.84
CA ASN A 71 -7.44 -17.39 25.49
C ASN A 71 -8.29 -16.64 24.47
N ILE A 72 -9.56 -16.94 24.39
CA ILE A 72 -10.50 -16.32 23.44
C ILE A 72 -10.79 -14.85 23.82
N GLY A 73 -10.78 -14.51 25.10
CA GLY A 73 -11.26 -13.19 25.54
C GLY A 73 -12.77 -13.12 25.60
N GLY A 74 -13.34 -11.90 25.59
CA GLY A 74 -14.78 -11.69 25.56
C GLY A 74 -15.62 -12.32 26.67
N GLY A 75 -14.99 -12.86 27.69
CA GLY A 75 -15.63 -13.63 28.76
C GLY A 75 -15.86 -15.10 28.40
N MET A 76 -15.34 -15.56 27.25
CA MET A 76 -15.54 -16.92 26.76
C MET A 76 -14.59 -17.94 27.44
N GLY A 77 -13.41 -17.52 27.88
CA GLY A 77 -12.43 -18.36 28.61
C GLY A 77 -11.28 -18.84 27.75
N GLN A 78 -10.80 -20.06 28.04
CA GLN A 78 -9.71 -20.69 27.25
C GLN A 78 -10.25 -21.91 26.51
N ASP A 79 -10.39 -21.81 25.20
CA ASP A 79 -10.92 -22.89 24.37
C ASP A 79 -9.82 -23.58 23.58
N THR A 80 -10.03 -24.87 23.30
CA THR A 80 -9.25 -25.65 22.35
C THR A 80 -10.11 -25.87 21.11
N LEU A 81 -9.63 -25.46 19.95
CA LEU A 81 -10.33 -25.56 18.67
C LEU A 81 -9.62 -26.60 17.80
N ILE A 82 -10.35 -27.61 17.39
CA ILE A 82 -9.84 -28.68 16.50
C ILE A 82 -10.78 -28.76 15.29
N SER A 83 -10.21 -28.88 14.09
CA SER A 83 -11.00 -29.02 12.85
C SER A 83 -12.07 -27.94 12.73
N ILE A 84 -11.68 -26.67 12.89
CA ILE A 84 -12.54 -25.51 12.70
C ILE A 84 -12.00 -24.67 11.55
N GLU A 85 -12.84 -24.37 10.57
CA GLU A 85 -12.50 -23.55 9.40
C GLU A 85 -13.05 -22.14 9.50
N ASN A 86 -14.19 -21.97 10.16
CA ASN A 86 -14.94 -20.71 10.19
C ASN A 86 -15.05 -20.13 11.60
N VAL A 87 -14.96 -18.80 11.69
CA VAL A 87 -15.16 -18.06 12.93
C VAL A 87 -16.20 -16.97 12.72
N ILE A 88 -17.16 -16.89 13.65
CA ILE A 88 -18.01 -15.72 13.82
C ILE A 88 -17.59 -15.04 15.11
N GLY A 89 -17.21 -13.76 15.00
CA GLY A 89 -16.77 -12.93 16.11
C GLY A 89 -17.92 -12.34 16.94
N SER A 90 -17.59 -11.30 17.66
CA SER A 90 -18.49 -10.63 18.61
C SER A 90 -19.04 -9.30 18.05
N ASN A 91 -19.66 -8.46 18.89
CA ASN A 91 -20.03 -7.08 18.54
C ASN A 91 -18.89 -6.06 18.79
N PHE A 92 -17.68 -6.51 18.98
CA PHE A 92 -16.52 -5.69 19.33
C PHE A 92 -15.41 -5.89 18.30
N ASP A 93 -14.33 -5.13 18.42
CA ASP A 93 -13.19 -5.20 17.51
C ASP A 93 -12.39 -6.50 17.75
N ASP A 94 -12.65 -7.52 16.96
CA ASP A 94 -12.13 -8.87 17.11
C ASP A 94 -10.81 -9.06 16.31
N THR A 95 -10.05 -10.10 16.70
CA THR A 95 -8.84 -10.49 15.96
C THR A 95 -8.87 -11.98 15.64
N PHE A 96 -8.71 -12.30 14.37
CA PHE A 96 -8.67 -13.67 13.88
C PHE A 96 -7.32 -13.97 13.25
N LYS A 97 -6.75 -15.14 13.53
CA LYS A 97 -5.56 -15.66 12.85
C LYS A 97 -5.91 -16.84 11.97
N SER A 98 -5.45 -16.76 10.72
CA SER A 98 -5.74 -17.76 9.70
C SER A 98 -4.89 -19.01 9.86
N HIS A 99 -5.43 -20.14 9.42
CA HIS A 99 -4.68 -21.38 9.21
C HIS A 99 -4.15 -21.43 7.77
N PHE A 100 -2.82 -21.42 7.61
CA PHE A 100 -2.14 -21.23 6.31
C PHE A 100 -2.39 -22.35 5.26
N SER A 101 -2.96 -23.49 5.63
CA SER A 101 -3.20 -24.64 4.72
C SER A 101 -4.66 -25.01 4.54
N ARG A 102 -5.58 -24.22 5.05
CA ARG A 102 -7.03 -24.42 4.92
C ARG A 102 -7.70 -23.13 4.50
N ASP A 103 -8.77 -23.24 3.71
CA ASP A 103 -9.65 -22.12 3.41
C ASP A 103 -10.45 -21.76 4.67
N ASN A 104 -10.42 -20.49 5.09
CA ASN A 104 -11.13 -20.02 6.27
C ASN A 104 -12.20 -18.99 5.91
N TYR A 105 -13.22 -18.87 6.77
CA TYR A 105 -14.17 -17.79 6.71
C TYR A 105 -14.18 -17.02 8.02
N PHE A 106 -14.01 -15.71 7.93
CA PHE A 106 -14.02 -14.80 9.07
C PHE A 106 -15.18 -13.82 8.96
N ASP A 107 -16.11 -13.86 9.91
CA ASP A 107 -17.20 -12.92 10.05
C ASP A 107 -17.00 -12.10 11.32
N GLY A 108 -16.69 -10.80 11.18
CA GLY A 108 -16.59 -9.90 12.32
C GLY A 108 -17.88 -9.72 13.09
N TYR A 109 -19.04 -10.10 12.51
CA TYR A 109 -20.41 -10.12 13.07
C TYR A 109 -20.94 -8.75 13.47
N GLY A 110 -20.25 -8.03 14.33
CA GLY A 110 -20.64 -6.71 14.81
C GLY A 110 -19.95 -5.57 14.07
N SER A 111 -20.17 -4.37 14.52
CA SER A 111 -19.46 -3.19 14.08
C SER A 111 -18.76 -2.57 15.28
N GLY A 112 -17.57 -3.06 15.60
CA GLY A 112 -16.67 -2.40 16.52
C GLY A 112 -16.31 -0.98 16.07
N ILE A 113 -15.67 -0.21 16.91
CA ILE A 113 -15.30 1.18 16.59
C ILE A 113 -14.11 1.25 15.64
N ALA A 114 -13.13 0.35 15.84
CA ALA A 114 -11.90 0.28 15.03
C ALA A 114 -11.95 -0.82 13.97
N GLY A 115 -12.97 -1.70 14.03
CA GLY A 115 -13.20 -2.80 13.11
C GLY A 115 -12.39 -4.04 13.37
N ASP A 116 -12.84 -5.15 12.81
CA ASP A 116 -12.26 -6.47 13.01
C ASP A 116 -11.02 -6.68 12.16
N THR A 117 -10.08 -7.48 12.67
CA THR A 117 -8.77 -7.70 12.07
C THR A 117 -8.58 -9.18 11.72
N VAL A 118 -8.09 -9.46 10.51
CA VAL A 118 -7.46 -10.76 10.20
C VAL A 118 -5.94 -10.59 10.20
N ASP A 119 -5.26 -11.41 10.99
CA ASP A 119 -3.82 -11.36 11.25
C ASP A 119 -3.13 -12.60 10.65
N TYR A 120 -2.27 -12.36 9.66
CA TYR A 120 -1.46 -13.37 8.98
C TYR A 120 -0.02 -13.44 9.48
N SER A 121 0.36 -12.63 10.47
CA SER A 121 1.74 -12.55 10.96
C SER A 121 2.28 -13.86 11.55
N GLY A 122 1.39 -14.78 11.91
CA GLY A 122 1.73 -16.11 12.41
C GLY A 122 2.04 -17.15 11.31
N ILE A 123 1.83 -16.83 10.04
CA ILE A 123 2.12 -17.73 8.93
C ILE A 123 3.64 -17.87 8.76
N PRO A 124 4.17 -19.11 8.72
CA PRO A 124 5.59 -19.32 8.50
C PRO A 124 6.06 -18.77 7.15
N VAL A 125 7.14 -18.01 7.15
CA VAL A 125 7.76 -17.47 5.93
C VAL A 125 9.21 -17.92 5.88
N ASP A 126 9.49 -18.91 5.04
CA ASP A 126 10.84 -19.40 4.77
C ASP A 126 11.50 -18.67 3.60
N ASN A 127 10.66 -18.15 2.68
CA ASN A 127 11.10 -17.40 1.50
C ASN A 127 10.17 -16.19 1.25
N VAL A 128 10.63 -15.00 1.60
CA VAL A 128 9.87 -13.73 1.52
C VAL A 128 9.29 -13.39 0.14
N THR A 129 9.77 -14.01 -0.93
CA THR A 129 9.26 -13.78 -2.29
C THR A 129 8.28 -14.85 -2.76
N GLN A 130 8.14 -15.94 -2.02
CA GLN A 130 7.29 -17.09 -2.35
C GLN A 130 6.21 -17.36 -1.28
N ASP A 131 6.46 -16.93 -0.04
CA ASP A 131 5.54 -17.05 1.07
C ASP A 131 4.98 -15.67 1.40
N PHE A 132 3.75 -15.40 1.00
CA PHE A 132 3.11 -14.09 1.11
C PHE A 132 1.59 -14.21 1.03
N VAL A 133 0.89 -13.12 1.31
CA VAL A 133 -0.55 -13.02 1.10
C VAL A 133 -0.91 -11.97 0.04
N ARG A 134 -2.02 -12.24 -0.65
CA ARG A 134 -2.70 -11.26 -1.50
C ARG A 134 -4.11 -11.07 -0.98
N ILE A 135 -4.38 -9.91 -0.43
CA ILE A 135 -5.65 -9.57 0.20
C ILE A 135 -6.32 -8.45 -0.60
N ASP A 136 -7.61 -8.59 -0.82
CA ASP A 136 -8.48 -7.55 -1.36
C ASP A 136 -9.79 -7.56 -0.58
N LEU A 137 -9.95 -6.60 0.33
CA LEU A 137 -11.13 -6.47 1.17
C LEU A 137 -12.38 -6.10 0.35
N SER A 138 -12.23 -5.39 -0.76
CA SER A 138 -13.36 -5.05 -1.63
C SER A 138 -13.96 -6.29 -2.29
N SER A 139 -13.14 -7.26 -2.64
CA SER A 139 -13.56 -8.57 -3.14
C SER A 139 -13.89 -9.57 -2.03
N LYS A 140 -13.60 -9.22 -0.77
CA LYS A 140 -13.79 -10.04 0.42
C LYS A 140 -12.99 -11.35 0.37
N LYS A 141 -11.77 -11.30 -0.18
CA LYS A 141 -10.91 -12.46 -0.36
C LYS A 141 -9.46 -12.18 -0.01
N GLY A 142 -8.83 -13.19 0.57
CA GLY A 142 -7.39 -13.28 0.74
C GLY A 142 -6.87 -14.60 0.23
N THR A 143 -5.73 -14.58 -0.43
CA THR A 143 -5.06 -15.78 -0.94
C THR A 143 -3.70 -15.89 -0.26
N ILE A 144 -3.42 -17.07 0.30
CA ILE A 144 -2.17 -17.41 0.97
C ILE A 144 -1.31 -18.20 -0.02
N PHE A 145 -0.05 -17.81 -0.15
CA PHE A 145 0.94 -18.49 -0.98
C PHE A 145 2.06 -19.05 -0.10
N ILE A 146 2.40 -20.31 -0.28
CA ILE A 146 3.54 -21.00 0.33
C ILE A 146 4.36 -21.62 -0.81
N ASP A 147 5.69 -21.42 -0.82
CA ASP A 147 6.59 -21.86 -1.88
C ASP A 147 6.12 -21.43 -3.30
N GLY A 148 5.53 -20.23 -3.39
CA GLY A 148 4.98 -19.68 -4.64
C GLY A 148 3.72 -20.37 -5.15
N THR A 149 3.16 -21.30 -4.37
CA THR A 149 1.93 -22.02 -4.70
C THR A 149 0.80 -21.55 -3.79
N GLN A 150 -0.39 -21.35 -4.36
CA GLN A 150 -1.58 -21.06 -3.56
C GLN A 150 -1.83 -22.21 -2.58
N SER A 151 -1.82 -21.89 -1.29
CA SER A 151 -2.03 -22.83 -0.19
C SER A 151 -3.48 -22.82 0.30
N ALA A 152 -4.04 -21.61 0.47
CA ALA A 152 -5.41 -21.44 0.96
C ALA A 152 -6.04 -20.15 0.42
N THR A 153 -7.36 -20.05 0.54
CA THR A 153 -8.13 -18.84 0.25
C THR A 153 -9.07 -18.54 1.40
N ASP A 154 -8.87 -17.39 2.04
CA ASP A 154 -9.78 -16.91 3.07
C ASP A 154 -10.87 -16.02 2.48
N THR A 155 -12.01 -16.01 3.12
CA THR A 155 -13.14 -15.14 2.78
C THR A 155 -13.58 -14.32 3.98
N TYR A 156 -14.03 -13.10 3.73
CA TYR A 156 -14.26 -12.11 4.77
C TYR A 156 -15.69 -11.56 4.76
N LYS A 157 -16.20 -11.29 5.94
CA LYS A 157 -17.41 -10.50 6.14
C LYS A 157 -17.22 -9.58 7.33
N LEU A 158 -17.43 -8.27 7.12
CA LEU A 158 -17.25 -7.24 8.14
C LEU A 158 -15.82 -7.20 8.73
N ILE A 159 -14.81 -7.52 7.94
CA ILE A 159 -13.41 -7.35 8.29
C ILE A 159 -12.94 -6.03 7.71
N HIS A 160 -12.23 -5.22 8.53
CA HIS A 160 -11.79 -3.88 8.20
C HIS A 160 -10.26 -3.75 8.18
N ASN A 161 -9.57 -4.60 8.93
CA ASN A 161 -8.13 -4.47 9.14
C ASN A 161 -7.40 -5.76 8.78
N ILE A 162 -6.20 -5.59 8.25
CA ILE A 162 -5.33 -6.72 7.88
C ILE A 162 -3.93 -6.49 8.44
N THR A 163 -3.36 -7.53 9.00
CA THR A 163 -1.93 -7.65 9.26
C THR A 163 -1.36 -8.73 8.36
N GLY A 164 -0.37 -8.40 7.56
CA GLY A 164 0.30 -9.29 6.60
C GLY A 164 1.24 -10.30 7.27
N THR A 165 2.08 -10.90 6.46
CA THR A 165 3.08 -11.90 6.87
C THR A 165 4.47 -11.25 7.05
N ALA A 166 5.52 -12.04 7.10
CA ALA A 166 6.89 -11.55 6.96
C ALA A 166 7.40 -11.63 5.50
N GLY A 167 6.53 -11.95 4.54
CA GLY A 167 6.81 -12.02 3.10
C GLY A 167 6.45 -10.72 2.37
N ASN A 168 6.58 -10.74 1.04
CA ASN A 168 6.26 -9.57 0.22
C ASN A 168 4.75 -9.56 -0.12
N ASP A 169 3.96 -8.94 0.69
CA ASP A 169 2.51 -8.98 0.64
C ASP A 169 1.91 -7.95 -0.34
N THR A 170 0.68 -8.21 -0.75
CA THR A 170 -0.17 -7.24 -1.42
C THR A 170 -1.49 -7.15 -0.69
N ILE A 171 -1.78 -5.99 -0.09
CA ILE A 171 -2.97 -5.79 0.74
C ILE A 171 -3.71 -4.55 0.25
N ILE A 172 -4.95 -4.76 -0.20
CA ILE A 172 -5.84 -3.69 -0.67
C ILE A 172 -7.08 -3.64 0.23
N GLY A 173 -7.38 -2.47 0.75
CA GLY A 173 -8.56 -2.17 1.54
C GLY A 173 -9.85 -2.07 0.72
N ASP A 174 -10.87 -1.48 1.30
CA ASP A 174 -12.18 -1.31 0.69
C ASP A 174 -12.65 0.17 0.66
N GLU A 175 -13.92 0.43 0.92
CA GLU A 175 -14.50 1.80 0.95
C GLU A 175 -14.54 2.37 2.39
N LEU A 176 -14.06 1.65 3.37
CA LEU A 176 -14.07 2.03 4.78
C LEU A 176 -12.67 2.47 5.24
N ASN A 177 -12.59 3.07 6.42
CA ASN A 177 -11.29 3.36 7.02
C ASN A 177 -10.61 2.06 7.47
N ASN A 178 -9.56 1.68 6.81
CA ASN A 178 -8.81 0.45 7.09
C ASN A 178 -7.53 0.71 7.88
N THR A 179 -7.09 -0.28 8.62
CA THR A 179 -5.73 -0.37 9.15
C THR A 179 -5.02 -1.54 8.49
N LEU A 180 -4.05 -1.25 7.63
CA LEU A 180 -3.32 -2.26 6.88
C LEU A 180 -1.85 -2.23 7.29
N ARG A 181 -1.30 -3.39 7.67
CA ARG A 181 0.09 -3.57 8.06
C ARG A 181 0.75 -4.63 7.18
N GLY A 182 1.90 -4.29 6.58
CA GLY A 182 2.70 -5.23 5.78
C GLY A 182 3.56 -6.15 6.65
N GLU A 183 4.06 -5.66 7.79
CA GLU A 183 5.00 -6.29 8.72
C GLU A 183 6.44 -6.29 8.19
N ALA A 184 6.92 -7.39 7.68
CA ALA A 184 8.27 -7.48 7.12
C ALA A 184 8.18 -7.93 5.66
N GLY A 185 9.12 -7.46 4.83
CA GLY A 185 9.08 -7.72 3.39
C GLY A 185 9.02 -6.43 2.57
N ASN A 186 8.86 -6.57 1.28
CA ASN A 186 8.64 -5.43 0.39
C ASN A 186 7.17 -5.45 -0.04
N ASP A 187 6.35 -4.76 0.72
CA ASP A 187 4.91 -4.85 0.64
C ASP A 187 4.29 -3.81 -0.29
N THR A 188 3.12 -4.13 -0.82
CA THR A 188 2.29 -3.19 -1.58
C THR A 188 0.96 -3.01 -0.88
N LEU A 189 0.71 -1.80 -0.39
CA LEU A 189 -0.49 -1.44 0.36
C LEU A 189 -1.32 -0.42 -0.41
N GLY A 190 -2.63 -0.64 -0.49
CA GLY A 190 -3.58 0.32 -1.03
C GLY A 190 -4.79 0.44 -0.10
N GLY A 191 -5.13 1.66 0.35
CA GLY A 191 -6.21 1.83 1.31
C GLY A 191 -7.59 1.54 0.73
N GLY A 192 -7.81 1.90 -0.51
CA GLY A 192 -9.15 1.93 -1.08
C GLY A 192 -9.70 3.34 -1.05
N ALA A 193 -10.92 3.51 -0.66
CA ALA A 193 -11.49 4.81 -0.31
C ALA A 193 -11.63 4.89 1.22
N GLY A 194 -11.61 6.10 1.77
CA GLY A 194 -11.64 6.31 3.22
C GLY A 194 -10.34 6.94 3.73
N ASN A 195 -10.24 7.10 5.04
CA ASN A 195 -9.01 7.58 5.66
C ASN A 195 -8.27 6.40 6.29
N ASP A 196 -7.27 5.92 5.60
CA ASP A 196 -6.61 4.67 5.94
C ASP A 196 -5.31 4.88 6.72
N TYR A 197 -4.96 3.88 7.51
CA TYR A 197 -3.65 3.77 8.13
C TYR A 197 -2.88 2.64 7.46
N LEU A 198 -1.82 3.01 6.71
CA LEU A 198 -1.01 2.10 5.91
C LEU A 198 0.40 2.06 6.47
N ASP A 199 0.76 0.97 7.12
CA ASP A 199 2.09 0.75 7.69
C ASP A 199 2.81 -0.37 6.94
N GLY A 200 3.82 -0.02 6.16
CA GLY A 200 4.60 -1.00 5.43
C GLY A 200 5.47 -1.89 6.32
N GLY A 201 5.79 -1.45 7.55
CA GLY A 201 6.70 -2.21 8.42
C GLY A 201 8.16 -2.14 7.96
N SER A 202 8.87 -3.27 8.01
CA SER A 202 10.27 -3.30 7.60
C SER A 202 10.44 -3.75 6.15
N GLY A 203 11.32 -3.06 5.40
CA GLY A 203 11.58 -3.36 4.00
C GLY A 203 11.43 -2.16 3.09
N ASN A 204 11.25 -2.38 1.79
CA ASN A 204 11.07 -1.33 0.79
C ASN A 204 9.64 -1.34 0.27
N ASN A 205 8.74 -0.63 0.95
CA ASN A 205 7.30 -0.72 0.83
C ASN A 205 6.72 0.30 -0.15
N THR A 206 5.64 -0.09 -0.82
CA THR A 206 4.96 0.68 -1.85
C THR A 206 3.53 1.00 -1.43
N VAL A 207 3.14 2.27 -1.45
CA VAL A 207 1.72 2.64 -1.47
C VAL A 207 1.22 2.65 -2.91
N THR A 208 0.03 2.11 -3.15
CA THR A 208 -0.59 2.10 -4.47
C THR A 208 -1.94 2.77 -4.48
N TYR A 209 -2.12 3.68 -5.42
CA TYR A 209 -3.39 4.34 -5.74
C TYR A 209 -3.84 3.99 -7.17
N ALA A 210 -3.32 2.90 -7.74
CA ALA A 210 -3.57 2.51 -9.13
C ALA A 210 -5.07 2.25 -9.45
N TYR A 211 -5.88 2.02 -8.43
CA TYR A 211 -7.35 1.90 -8.51
C TYR A 211 -8.06 3.25 -8.59
N SER A 212 -7.40 4.36 -8.23
CA SER A 212 -8.02 5.69 -8.24
C SER A 212 -8.12 6.27 -9.65
N SER A 213 -9.29 6.80 -10.00
CA SER A 213 -9.48 7.59 -11.21
C SER A 213 -9.20 9.09 -11.01
N SER A 214 -8.95 9.50 -9.78
CA SER A 214 -8.68 10.90 -9.39
C SER A 214 -7.18 11.16 -9.30
N SER A 215 -6.81 12.44 -9.27
CA SER A 215 -5.45 12.87 -8.96
C SER A 215 -5.11 12.53 -7.51
N VAL A 216 -3.88 12.11 -7.29
CA VAL A 216 -3.35 11.72 -5.98
C VAL A 216 -2.18 12.64 -5.63
N GLU A 217 -2.08 13.02 -4.36
CA GLU A 217 -0.87 13.64 -3.81
C GLU A 217 -0.30 12.73 -2.73
N VAL A 218 0.96 12.32 -2.88
CA VAL A 218 1.73 11.59 -1.86
C VAL A 218 2.84 12.48 -1.34
N ASP A 219 2.86 12.74 -0.05
CA ASP A 219 3.90 13.53 0.61
C ASP A 219 4.68 12.63 1.58
N PHE A 220 5.87 12.20 1.15
CA PHE A 220 6.73 11.31 1.92
C PHE A 220 7.34 11.99 3.17
N LYS A 221 7.43 13.33 3.20
CA LYS A 221 8.00 14.04 4.35
C LYS A 221 7.08 14.04 5.55
N ILE A 222 5.78 14.15 5.31
CA ILE A 222 4.78 14.19 6.38
C ILE A 222 4.01 12.87 6.51
N GLY A 223 4.29 11.89 5.64
CA GLY A 223 3.68 10.56 5.67
C GLY A 223 2.19 10.59 5.38
N LEU A 224 1.77 11.30 4.33
CA LEU A 224 0.36 11.41 3.96
C LEU A 224 0.13 11.15 2.48
N GLY A 225 -0.98 10.47 2.19
CA GLY A 225 -1.56 10.35 0.87
C GLY A 225 -2.91 11.06 0.82
N TYR A 226 -3.20 11.75 -0.27
CA TYR A 226 -4.47 12.42 -0.50
C TYR A 226 -5.04 11.97 -1.83
N VAL A 227 -6.25 11.42 -1.82
CA VAL A 227 -7.06 11.22 -3.01
C VAL A 227 -8.11 12.33 -3.04
N SER A 228 -8.36 12.94 -4.19
CA SER A 228 -9.24 14.11 -4.29
C SER A 228 -10.55 13.95 -3.52
N ALA A 229 -11.03 15.05 -2.90
CA ALA A 229 -12.31 15.18 -2.19
C ALA A 229 -12.36 14.72 -0.71
N GLY A 230 -11.24 14.65 -0.01
CA GLY A 230 -11.23 14.51 1.45
C GLY A 230 -10.85 13.13 1.97
N ASP A 231 -10.45 12.25 1.09
CA ASP A 231 -9.81 10.98 1.40
C ASP A 231 -8.35 11.24 1.74
N LYS A 232 -7.92 10.82 2.94
CA LYS A 232 -6.61 11.14 3.48
C LYS A 232 -6.02 9.94 4.24
N ASP A 233 -4.98 9.36 3.68
CA ASP A 233 -4.27 8.24 4.28
C ASP A 233 -3.08 8.68 5.12
N THR A 234 -2.82 7.93 6.18
CA THR A 234 -1.59 8.01 6.96
C THR A 234 -0.62 6.93 6.48
N LEU A 235 0.56 7.35 6.05
CA LEU A 235 1.58 6.47 5.47
C LEU A 235 2.75 6.34 6.44
N VAL A 236 3.04 5.13 6.85
CA VAL A 236 4.14 4.80 7.78
C VAL A 236 5.04 3.76 7.11
N ASN A 237 6.35 3.96 7.16
CA ASN A 237 7.33 3.02 6.58
C ASN A 237 7.09 2.74 5.08
N ILE A 238 6.71 3.77 4.30
CA ILE A 238 6.49 3.70 2.85
C ILE A 238 7.62 4.45 2.14
N GLN A 239 8.23 3.82 1.13
CA GLN A 239 9.34 4.36 0.34
C GLN A 239 8.93 4.63 -1.10
N ASN A 240 8.00 3.86 -1.65
CA ASN A 240 7.60 3.92 -3.06
C ASN A 240 6.13 4.28 -3.20
N ALA A 241 5.78 4.84 -4.38
CA ALA A 241 4.39 5.14 -4.69
C ALA A 241 4.03 4.82 -6.14
N ILE A 242 2.81 4.33 -6.32
CA ILE A 242 2.16 4.19 -7.63
C ILE A 242 0.92 5.09 -7.61
N GLY A 243 0.84 6.02 -8.57
CA GLY A 243 -0.26 6.96 -8.71
C GLY A 243 -1.52 6.36 -9.31
N GLY A 244 -2.54 7.19 -9.43
CA GLY A 244 -3.81 6.87 -10.04
C GLY A 244 -3.81 7.03 -11.57
N SER A 245 -5.00 7.24 -12.14
CA SER A 245 -5.13 7.61 -13.54
C SER A 245 -5.30 9.13 -13.75
N GLY A 246 -5.31 9.90 -12.67
CA GLY A 246 -5.30 11.37 -12.68
C GLY A 246 -3.89 11.95 -12.80
N GLN A 247 -3.77 13.28 -12.77
CA GLN A 247 -2.46 13.94 -12.69
C GLN A 247 -1.98 13.94 -11.23
N ASP A 248 -0.93 13.17 -10.95
CA ASP A 248 -0.49 12.90 -9.60
C ASP A 248 0.69 13.78 -9.19
N VAL A 249 0.82 14.00 -7.88
CA VAL A 249 1.90 14.77 -7.28
C VAL A 249 2.61 13.93 -6.22
N PHE A 250 3.92 13.77 -6.35
CA PHE A 250 4.75 13.07 -5.39
C PHE A 250 5.76 14.06 -4.80
N LYS A 251 5.63 14.36 -3.51
CA LYS A 251 6.56 15.23 -2.77
C LYS A 251 7.57 14.36 -2.04
N MET A 252 8.81 14.43 -2.51
CA MET A 252 9.90 13.62 -2.02
C MET A 252 10.41 14.13 -0.66
N ALA A 253 10.89 13.22 0.17
CA ALA A 253 11.58 13.51 1.43
C ALA A 253 13.09 13.31 1.24
N SER A 254 13.90 14.26 1.68
CA SER A 254 15.35 14.10 1.65
C SER A 254 15.82 13.01 2.63
N GLY A 255 16.81 12.21 2.22
CA GLY A 255 17.42 11.17 3.05
C GLY A 255 16.82 9.78 2.89
N ASN A 256 15.86 9.58 2.00
CA ASN A 256 15.48 8.26 1.50
C ASN A 256 16.56 7.79 0.52
N THR A 257 17.02 6.56 0.67
CA THR A 257 18.17 6.05 -0.09
C THR A 257 17.84 5.49 -1.45
N ALA A 258 16.58 5.15 -1.71
CA ALA A 258 16.09 4.71 -3.02
C ALA A 258 14.55 4.71 -3.05
N ASN A 259 13.97 5.45 -3.98
CA ASN A 259 12.52 5.47 -4.18
C ASN A 259 12.17 5.02 -5.61
N ILE A 260 11.02 4.35 -5.74
CA ILE A 260 10.41 4.08 -7.05
C ILE A 260 9.08 4.84 -7.08
N ILE A 261 9.01 5.81 -7.97
CA ILE A 261 7.82 6.63 -8.16
C ILE A 261 7.27 6.36 -9.55
N ASP A 262 6.05 5.87 -9.62
CA ASP A 262 5.36 5.57 -10.86
C ASP A 262 4.05 6.39 -10.96
N GLY A 263 4.00 7.34 -11.87
CA GLY A 263 2.78 8.12 -12.15
C GLY A 263 1.70 7.33 -12.88
N ASN A 264 1.89 6.01 -13.09
CA ASN A 264 0.94 5.12 -13.74
C ASN A 264 0.55 5.58 -15.16
N SER A 265 -0.74 5.62 -15.48
CA SER A 265 -1.23 5.75 -16.87
C SER A 265 -1.50 7.18 -17.33
N SER A 266 -1.44 8.17 -16.46
CA SER A 266 -1.76 9.56 -16.82
C SER A 266 -0.56 10.31 -17.40
N SER A 267 -0.82 11.46 -18.00
CA SER A 267 0.20 12.43 -18.40
C SER A 267 0.11 13.67 -17.51
N GLY A 268 1.25 14.27 -17.19
CA GLY A 268 1.31 15.49 -16.38
C GLY A 268 1.60 15.23 -14.91
N ASN A 269 2.07 14.03 -14.56
CA ASN A 269 2.49 13.69 -13.22
C ASN A 269 3.74 14.48 -12.79
N LEU A 270 3.74 14.92 -11.55
CA LEU A 270 4.76 15.79 -10.97
C LEU A 270 5.51 15.07 -9.84
N VAL A 271 6.83 15.08 -9.91
CA VAL A 271 7.69 14.84 -8.75
C VAL A 271 8.25 16.17 -8.25
N SER A 272 8.09 16.43 -6.97
CA SER A 272 8.54 17.66 -6.31
C SER A 272 9.62 17.37 -5.27
N TYR A 273 10.75 18.00 -5.45
CA TYR A 273 11.88 18.01 -4.50
C TYR A 273 11.89 19.26 -3.61
N GLU A 274 10.74 19.93 -3.44
CA GLU A 274 10.62 21.19 -2.71
C GLU A 274 11.13 21.13 -1.26
N HIS A 275 11.26 19.94 -0.70
CA HIS A 275 11.79 19.73 0.65
C HIS A 275 13.31 19.51 0.70
N TYR A 276 13.99 19.54 -0.45
CA TYR A 276 15.43 19.33 -0.53
C TYR A 276 16.18 20.65 -0.36
N THR A 277 17.14 20.66 0.56
CA THR A 277 18.05 21.78 0.83
C THR A 277 19.40 21.64 0.12
N ALA A 278 19.63 20.52 -0.55
CA ALA A 278 20.75 20.28 -1.46
C ALA A 278 20.25 20.32 -2.91
N GLY A 279 21.11 20.71 -3.85
CA GLY A 279 20.76 20.77 -5.27
C GLY A 279 20.48 19.38 -5.84
N VAL A 280 19.39 19.26 -6.55
CA VAL A 280 18.98 18.01 -7.18
C VAL A 280 19.40 17.94 -8.66
N SER A 281 19.68 16.75 -9.13
CA SER A 281 19.97 16.47 -10.54
C SER A 281 19.02 15.39 -11.05
N VAL A 282 18.08 15.77 -11.93
CA VAL A 282 17.02 14.87 -12.41
C VAL A 282 17.02 14.79 -13.91
N ASP A 283 17.06 13.56 -14.45
CA ASP A 283 17.00 13.26 -15.87
C ASP A 283 15.74 12.43 -16.18
N LEU A 284 14.75 13.06 -16.80
CA LEU A 284 13.49 12.40 -17.22
C LEU A 284 13.67 11.50 -18.44
N GLY A 285 14.82 11.56 -19.12
CA GLY A 285 15.17 10.62 -20.20
C GLY A 285 15.58 9.24 -19.71
N ARG A 286 15.83 9.09 -18.40
CA ARG A 286 16.20 7.82 -17.77
C ARG A 286 14.97 7.07 -17.27
N THR A 287 15.04 5.74 -17.34
CA THR A 287 14.01 4.83 -16.81
C THR A 287 14.55 3.92 -15.71
N ASP A 288 15.85 3.99 -15.47
CA ASP A 288 16.57 3.30 -14.40
C ASP A 288 16.82 4.23 -13.20
N SER A 289 17.32 3.68 -12.12
CA SER A 289 17.68 4.43 -10.91
C SER A 289 18.75 5.50 -11.22
N GLN A 290 18.53 6.70 -10.73
CA GLN A 290 19.41 7.84 -10.88
C GLN A 290 19.72 8.47 -9.52
N GLU A 291 20.96 8.88 -9.31
CA GLU A 291 21.36 9.64 -8.13
C GLU A 291 20.86 11.08 -8.27
N VAL A 292 19.86 11.45 -7.49
CA VAL A 292 19.25 12.79 -7.51
C VAL A 292 19.99 13.78 -6.61
N VAL A 293 20.50 13.28 -5.49
CA VAL A 293 21.43 13.95 -4.56
C VAL A 293 22.41 12.90 -4.08
N SER A 294 23.59 13.28 -3.60
CA SER A 294 24.60 12.32 -3.14
C SER A 294 24.03 11.30 -2.14
N GLY A 295 23.99 10.05 -2.56
CA GLY A 295 23.48 8.91 -1.78
C GLY A 295 21.96 8.74 -1.81
N ASP A 296 21.23 9.54 -2.55
CA ASP A 296 19.77 9.46 -2.72
C ASP A 296 19.43 9.11 -4.17
N PHE A 297 18.74 8.00 -4.38
CA PHE A 297 18.53 7.40 -5.70
C PHE A 297 17.05 7.23 -6.00
N ASP A 298 16.56 7.82 -7.08
CA ASP A 298 15.17 7.68 -7.51
C ASP A 298 15.05 6.98 -8.86
N THR A 299 14.00 6.18 -8.99
CA THR A 299 13.52 5.65 -10.26
C THR A 299 12.19 6.30 -10.59
N LEU A 300 12.15 7.12 -11.62
CA LEU A 300 10.97 7.88 -12.03
C LEU A 300 10.35 7.25 -13.28
N LYS A 301 9.12 6.79 -13.15
CA LYS A 301 8.34 6.21 -14.25
C LYS A 301 7.09 7.02 -14.49
N ASN A 302 6.75 7.25 -15.75
CA ASN A 302 5.53 7.98 -16.13
C ASN A 302 5.43 9.37 -15.46
N ILE A 303 6.59 10.04 -15.28
CA ILE A 303 6.70 11.40 -14.73
C ILE A 303 7.06 12.35 -15.86
N GLN A 304 6.34 13.45 -15.97
CA GLN A 304 6.55 14.49 -16.99
C GLN A 304 6.96 15.83 -16.40
N ASN A 305 6.68 16.07 -15.13
CA ASN A 305 6.93 17.35 -14.51
C ASN A 305 7.85 17.21 -13.30
N ILE A 306 8.77 18.18 -13.14
CA ILE A 306 9.69 18.24 -11.99
C ILE A 306 9.60 19.63 -11.37
N LYS A 307 9.60 19.66 -10.04
CA LYS A 307 9.85 20.88 -9.25
C LYS A 307 11.11 20.66 -8.42
N GLY A 308 12.05 21.58 -8.52
CA GLY A 308 13.32 21.57 -7.80
C GLY A 308 13.21 21.93 -6.31
N GLY A 309 14.37 21.91 -5.67
CA GLY A 309 14.56 22.21 -4.25
C GLY A 309 14.75 23.68 -3.91
N GLU A 310 15.46 23.92 -2.82
CA GLU A 310 15.71 25.28 -2.31
C GLU A 310 16.96 25.95 -2.88
N VAL A 311 17.82 25.20 -3.60
CA VAL A 311 19.12 25.66 -4.10
C VAL A 311 19.30 25.30 -5.58
N ASN A 312 20.51 25.36 -6.10
CA ASN A 312 20.80 25.21 -7.53
C ASN A 312 20.55 23.77 -8.00
N ASP A 313 19.61 23.60 -8.89
CA ASP A 313 19.18 22.32 -9.44
C ASP A 313 19.57 22.16 -10.91
N THR A 314 19.62 20.91 -11.37
CA THR A 314 19.90 20.59 -12.78
C THR A 314 18.87 19.59 -13.29
N PHE A 315 18.25 19.91 -14.43
CA PHE A 315 17.24 19.06 -15.04
C PHE A 315 17.62 18.69 -16.47
N ARG A 316 17.28 17.46 -16.88
CA ARG A 316 17.36 16.96 -18.26
C ARG A 316 15.99 16.47 -18.69
N THR A 317 15.65 16.75 -19.94
CA THR A 317 14.34 16.41 -20.51
C THR A 317 14.31 14.99 -21.09
N ASN A 318 13.09 14.47 -21.18
CA ASN A 318 12.76 13.35 -22.08
C ASN A 318 12.35 13.90 -23.44
N PHE A 319 13.21 13.78 -24.43
CA PHE A 319 12.97 14.30 -25.79
C PHE A 319 11.80 13.64 -26.55
N ALA A 320 11.15 12.62 -25.99
CA ALA A 320 10.02 11.95 -26.61
C ALA A 320 8.66 12.56 -26.25
N VAL A 321 8.58 13.33 -25.15
CA VAL A 321 7.34 13.92 -24.63
C VAL A 321 7.60 15.35 -24.16
N SER A 322 6.55 16.17 -24.08
CA SER A 322 6.65 17.50 -23.50
C SER A 322 6.69 17.43 -21.98
N ASN A 323 7.64 18.14 -21.38
CA ASN A 323 7.89 18.13 -19.94
C ASN A 323 7.75 19.55 -19.34
N GLN A 324 7.57 19.61 -18.03
CA GLN A 324 7.53 20.88 -17.33
C GLN A 324 8.52 20.88 -16.18
N PHE A 325 9.34 21.92 -16.10
CA PHE A 325 10.38 22.10 -15.08
C PHE A 325 10.19 23.43 -14.36
N ASP A 326 10.02 23.40 -13.05
CA ASP A 326 10.05 24.55 -12.17
C ASP A 326 11.31 24.44 -11.28
N GLY A 327 12.30 25.28 -11.50
CA GLY A 327 13.52 25.29 -10.70
C GLY A 327 13.29 25.70 -9.24
N ASN A 328 12.12 26.22 -8.89
CA ASN A 328 11.79 26.73 -7.56
C ASN A 328 12.78 27.83 -7.11
N SER A 329 13.62 27.58 -6.11
CA SER A 329 14.63 28.54 -5.63
C SER A 329 16.03 28.20 -6.19
N GLY A 330 16.96 29.15 -6.12
CA GLY A 330 18.35 28.93 -6.55
C GLY A 330 18.68 29.42 -7.95
N ASN A 331 19.85 29.03 -8.42
CA ASN A 331 20.33 29.31 -9.77
C ASN A 331 20.33 28.00 -10.57
N ASN A 332 19.20 27.74 -11.23
CA ASN A 332 18.85 26.44 -11.78
C ASN A 332 19.25 26.29 -13.25
N THR A 333 19.57 25.08 -13.64
CA THR A 333 20.08 24.74 -14.97
C THR A 333 19.15 23.75 -15.67
N MET A 334 18.79 24.07 -16.91
CA MET A 334 18.18 23.12 -17.83
C MET A 334 19.27 22.67 -18.84
N ASP A 335 19.53 21.39 -18.89
CA ASP A 335 20.60 20.80 -19.69
C ASP A 335 20.00 20.00 -20.88
N TYR A 336 20.12 20.59 -22.08
CA TYR A 336 19.76 19.98 -23.35
C TYR A 336 20.98 19.46 -24.14
N SER A 337 22.14 19.31 -23.50
CA SER A 337 23.39 18.90 -24.18
C SER A 337 23.26 17.56 -24.91
N ASN A 338 22.30 16.72 -24.55
CA ASN A 338 22.01 15.47 -25.24
C ASN A 338 21.13 15.65 -26.50
N ALA A 339 20.64 16.85 -26.81
CA ALA A 339 19.88 17.12 -28.03
C ALA A 339 20.76 16.93 -29.26
N ASN A 340 20.28 16.19 -30.24
CA ASN A 340 21.02 15.99 -31.50
C ASN A 340 20.83 17.19 -32.45
N ALA A 341 21.61 17.22 -33.57
CA ALA A 341 21.62 18.34 -34.50
C ALA A 341 20.27 18.71 -35.15
N SER A 342 19.29 17.81 -35.14
CA SER A 342 17.92 18.08 -35.61
C SER A 342 16.98 18.61 -34.51
N GLN A 343 17.41 18.56 -33.27
CA GLN A 343 16.68 19.01 -32.08
C GLN A 343 17.13 20.41 -31.65
N LYS A 344 16.99 21.39 -32.54
CA LYS A 344 17.28 22.79 -32.25
C LYS A 344 16.46 23.25 -31.02
N ILE A 345 17.11 23.91 -30.08
CA ILE A 345 16.50 24.49 -28.87
C ILE A 345 16.18 25.97 -29.12
N VAL A 346 14.92 26.35 -28.91
CA VAL A 346 14.50 27.76 -28.99
C VAL A 346 13.77 28.14 -27.71
N VAL A 347 14.35 29.09 -26.96
CA VAL A 347 13.78 29.54 -25.69
C VAL A 347 14.10 31.00 -25.42
N THR A 348 13.20 31.69 -24.73
CA THR A 348 13.41 33.00 -24.08
C THR A 348 13.04 32.85 -22.62
N LEU A 349 14.01 33.00 -21.71
CA LEU A 349 13.77 32.92 -20.26
C LEU A 349 12.95 34.11 -19.76
N ASP A 350 12.20 33.92 -18.70
CA ASP A 350 11.40 34.97 -18.05
C ASP A 350 11.39 34.77 -16.51
N GLY A 351 12.36 34.05 -15.98
CA GLY A 351 12.47 33.83 -14.52
C GLY A 351 11.20 33.22 -13.94
N ALA A 352 10.31 34.06 -13.41
CA ALA A 352 9.17 33.64 -12.59
C ALA A 352 7.98 33.03 -13.35
N ASN A 353 7.94 33.13 -14.69
CA ASN A 353 6.82 32.63 -15.49
C ASN A 353 7.24 31.45 -16.35
N PHE A 354 6.33 30.51 -16.55
CA PHE A 354 6.58 29.42 -17.50
C PHE A 354 6.78 29.94 -18.93
N LYS A 355 7.84 29.49 -19.57
CA LYS A 355 8.16 29.73 -20.97
C LYS A 355 8.34 28.44 -21.75
N ASP A 356 7.85 28.44 -22.95
CA ASP A 356 7.96 27.31 -23.84
C ASP A 356 9.41 27.19 -24.36
N VAL A 357 9.91 25.97 -24.37
CA VAL A 357 11.17 25.57 -25.01
C VAL A 357 10.81 24.70 -26.19
N ILE A 358 10.95 25.23 -27.38
CA ILE A 358 10.64 24.51 -28.63
C ILE A 358 11.83 23.64 -28.99
N ILE A 359 11.58 22.35 -29.16
CA ILE A 359 12.61 21.33 -29.47
C ILE A 359 12.39 20.82 -30.91
N GLY A 360 13.41 20.98 -31.75
CA GLY A 360 13.37 20.52 -33.12
C GLY A 360 12.30 21.17 -33.97
N SER A 361 11.38 20.40 -34.51
CA SER A 361 10.26 20.89 -35.35
C SER A 361 9.08 21.49 -34.57
N GLY A 362 9.17 21.47 -33.20
CA GLY A 362 8.11 21.93 -32.34
C GLY A 362 7.05 20.86 -32.01
N ALA A 363 7.31 19.60 -32.31
CA ALA A 363 6.43 18.49 -31.89
C ALA A 363 6.56 18.20 -30.38
N VAL A 364 7.72 18.51 -29.80
CA VAL A 364 7.97 18.48 -28.36
C VAL A 364 8.19 19.91 -27.90
N VAL A 365 7.46 20.32 -26.86
CA VAL A 365 7.56 21.65 -26.27
C VAL A 365 7.66 21.49 -24.76
N ASP A 366 8.86 21.72 -24.22
CA ASP A 366 9.01 21.78 -22.76
C ASP A 366 8.57 23.15 -22.23
N ARG A 367 8.27 23.21 -20.97
CA ARG A 367 7.97 24.45 -20.26
C ARG A 367 8.91 24.63 -19.09
N VAL A 368 9.57 25.77 -19.01
CA VAL A 368 10.54 26.06 -17.94
C VAL A 368 10.16 27.32 -17.17
N LYS A 369 10.40 27.29 -15.86
CA LYS A 369 10.19 28.40 -14.94
C LYS A 369 11.27 28.37 -13.88
N ASN A 370 11.68 29.56 -13.38
CA ASN A 370 12.76 29.66 -12.39
C ASN A 370 14.05 28.96 -12.83
N ILE A 371 14.35 29.01 -14.14
CA ILE A 371 15.58 28.51 -14.75
C ILE A 371 16.43 29.69 -15.16
N GLN A 372 17.69 29.70 -14.77
CA GLN A 372 18.65 30.77 -15.06
C GLN A 372 19.66 30.34 -16.13
N ASN A 373 20.00 29.08 -16.18
CA ASN A 373 21.04 28.56 -17.07
C ASN A 373 20.46 27.57 -18.06
N ILE A 374 20.92 27.64 -19.31
CA ILE A 374 20.56 26.67 -20.36
C ILE A 374 21.85 26.20 -21.02
N TYR A 375 22.02 24.88 -21.11
CA TYR A 375 22.96 24.24 -22.03
C TYR A 375 22.18 23.72 -23.24
N GLY A 376 22.50 24.22 -24.43
CA GLY A 376 21.97 23.75 -25.70
C GLY A 376 22.54 22.42 -26.12
N GLY A 377 22.13 21.97 -27.29
CA GLY A 377 22.60 20.69 -27.86
C GLY A 377 23.52 20.86 -29.09
N ALA A 378 23.55 19.84 -29.92
CA ALA A 378 24.32 19.86 -31.18
C ALA A 378 23.62 20.65 -32.31
N GLY A 379 22.45 21.23 -32.09
CA GLY A 379 21.66 22.01 -33.07
C GLY A 379 22.09 23.44 -33.17
N ASN A 380 21.47 24.19 -34.11
CA ASN A 380 21.62 25.65 -34.18
C ASN A 380 20.62 26.32 -33.25
N ASP A 381 21.00 26.46 -32.02
CA ASP A 381 20.09 26.88 -30.93
C ASP A 381 19.85 28.40 -30.92
N SER A 382 18.75 28.83 -30.34
CA SER A 382 18.40 30.24 -30.16
C SER A 382 17.92 30.45 -28.71
N ILE A 383 18.84 30.79 -27.84
CA ILE A 383 18.65 30.89 -26.40
C ILE A 383 18.78 32.35 -25.98
N TYR A 384 17.76 32.89 -25.34
CA TYR A 384 17.72 34.25 -24.85
C TYR A 384 17.52 34.25 -23.33
N GLY A 385 18.40 34.92 -22.62
CA GLY A 385 18.30 35.13 -21.18
C GLY A 385 17.18 36.09 -20.78
N ASP A 386 17.02 36.23 -19.48
CA ASP A 386 16.12 37.21 -18.84
C ASP A 386 16.91 38.41 -18.28
N GLY A 387 16.33 39.14 -17.34
CA GLY A 387 16.99 40.29 -16.66
C GLY A 387 17.99 39.92 -15.57
N ASN A 388 18.18 38.64 -15.30
CA ASN A 388 19.08 38.10 -14.28
C ASN A 388 20.44 37.66 -14.89
N SER A 389 21.37 37.22 -14.02
CA SER A 389 22.60 36.60 -14.50
C SER A 389 22.28 35.19 -15.08
N ASN A 390 22.63 34.95 -16.33
CA ASN A 390 22.40 33.68 -17.01
C ASN A 390 23.72 33.09 -17.50
N ILE A 391 23.80 31.74 -17.58
CA ILE A 391 24.79 30.99 -18.35
C ILE A 391 24.05 30.33 -19.51
N LEU A 392 24.43 30.71 -20.73
CA LEU A 392 23.81 30.22 -21.97
C LEU A 392 24.90 29.67 -22.84
N ASP A 393 24.89 28.35 -23.10
CA ASP A 393 25.94 27.64 -23.87
C ASP A 393 25.28 26.73 -24.94
#